data_0f830de0beb1448c4393007210f51cfa
#
_entry.id   0f830de0beb1448c4393007210f51cfa
#
_cell.length_a   1.000
_cell.length_b   1.000
_cell.length_c   1.000
_cell.angle_alpha   90.00
_cell.angle_beta   90.00
_cell.angle_gamma   90.00
#
_symmetry.space_group_name_H-M   'P 1'
#
loop_
_entity.id
_entity.type
_entity.pdbx_description
1 polymer ?
#
loop_
_entity_poly.entity_id
_entity_poly.type
_entity_poly.pdbx_seq_one_letter_code
_entity_poly.pdbx_strand_id
1 'polypeptide(L)'
;MIFADAQISSRDRAEGRGRLDLPPLGFGAAAVGNLYAALSDAAARETIEAALAAGLAYFDTAPHYGFGLSETRLGEALPANARISTKVGRLLRPAPEADPAAERHGFVGAAPFEPVFDYSYDGVMRSFEASLGRLKRDHVDVLLAHDLGALTHGDEDAARRRQFFDGGYRAMRALRDSGAVGAIGLGVNEWEVCDAALDEGDFDVFLLAGRYTLLEQTALDRFLPRCAAREVSIIVGGPFNSGILVEGAGPGAHYNYGAAPTEILDRVRRLEAVCLAHATPLAAAALQFPLAHPQVTSVIPGMSSPEQVRQALAWAAHAIPDALWDDLRGEGLLHPDAPTSTESR
;
A
#
# COMPACT_ATOMS: atom_id res chain seq x y z
N MET A 1 -5.97 -8.52 23.77
CA MET A 1 -6.38 -9.91 23.55
C MET A 1 -7.69 -9.91 22.77
N ILE A 2 -7.70 -9.37 21.54
CA ILE A 2 -8.85 -9.36 20.61
C ILE A 2 -8.25 -9.36 19.19
N PHE A 3 -7.69 -10.47 18.73
CA PHE A 3 -7.39 -10.74 17.33
C PHE A 3 -7.40 -12.26 17.14
N ALA A 4 -8.57 -12.85 17.02
CA ALA A 4 -8.68 -14.25 16.64
C ALA A 4 -9.90 -14.44 15.72
N ASP A 5 -9.62 -15.08 14.58
CA ASP A 5 -10.53 -15.82 13.72
C ASP A 5 -11.69 -15.07 13.03
N ALA A 6 -11.42 -14.63 11.77
CA ALA A 6 -12.46 -14.58 10.75
C ALA A 6 -11.90 -15.20 9.46
N GLN A 7 -12.23 -16.47 9.21
CA GLN A 7 -12.08 -17.10 7.90
C GLN A 7 -13.21 -16.57 7.01
N ILE A 8 -12.84 -15.83 5.94
CA ILE A 8 -13.81 -15.45 4.91
C ILE A 8 -14.08 -16.67 4.05
N SER A 9 -15.28 -17.23 4.20
CA SER A 9 -15.80 -18.27 3.33
C SER A 9 -16.10 -17.69 1.94
N SER A 10 -15.65 -18.37 0.88
CA SER A 10 -15.99 -18.05 -0.51
C SER A 10 -17.49 -18.14 -0.84
N ARG A 11 -18.33 -18.57 0.11
CA ARG A 11 -19.79 -18.68 -0.03
C ARG A 11 -20.56 -17.41 0.37
N ASP A 12 -19.98 -16.50 1.17
CA ASP A 12 -20.70 -15.31 1.67
C ASP A 12 -20.76 -14.15 0.66
N ARG A 13 -20.12 -14.30 -0.50
CA ARG A 13 -20.08 -13.26 -1.54
C ARG A 13 -21.22 -13.25 -2.55
N ALA A 14 -22.15 -14.20 -2.47
CA ALA A 14 -23.30 -14.26 -3.39
C ALA A 14 -24.47 -13.35 -2.96
N GLU A 15 -24.45 -12.82 -1.72
CA GLU A 15 -25.49 -11.97 -1.17
C GLU A 15 -24.91 -10.65 -0.64
N GLY A 16 -24.55 -9.72 -1.55
CA GLY A 16 -24.06 -8.39 -1.20
C GLY A 16 -22.52 -8.35 -1.01
N ARG A 17 -21.83 -7.45 -1.75
CA ARG A 17 -20.39 -7.21 -1.55
C ARG A 17 -20.18 -6.61 -0.18
N GLY A 18 -19.70 -7.39 0.74
CA GLY A 18 -19.22 -6.88 2.01
C GLY A 18 -17.87 -6.17 1.83
N ARG A 19 -17.61 -5.14 2.63
CA ARG A 19 -16.31 -4.50 2.76
C ARG A 19 -15.20 -5.57 2.92
N LEU A 20 -14.06 -5.36 2.24
CA LEU A 20 -12.91 -6.24 2.37
C LEU A 20 -12.41 -6.23 3.83
N ASP A 21 -12.45 -7.39 4.48
CA ASP A 21 -12.01 -7.54 5.86
C ASP A 21 -10.50 -7.77 5.90
N LEU A 22 -9.72 -6.71 6.14
CA LEU A 22 -8.28 -6.76 6.39
C LEU A 22 -7.96 -6.17 7.77
N PRO A 23 -6.88 -6.62 8.43
CA PRO A 23 -6.40 -5.97 9.65
C PRO A 23 -6.15 -4.48 9.41
N PRO A 24 -6.53 -3.59 10.36
CA PRO A 24 -6.33 -2.14 10.22
C PRO A 24 -4.87 -1.75 9.97
N LEU A 25 -3.92 -2.49 10.55
CA LEU A 25 -2.49 -2.32 10.33
C LEU A 25 -1.93 -3.55 9.62
N GLY A 26 -1.29 -3.34 8.47
CA GLY A 26 -0.56 -4.36 7.74
C GLY A 26 0.91 -3.99 7.57
N PHE A 27 1.63 -4.78 6.81
CA PHE A 27 3.07 -4.67 6.53
C PHE A 27 3.32 -4.35 5.06
N GLY A 28 3.88 -3.17 4.76
CA GLY A 28 4.36 -2.82 3.42
C GLY A 28 5.76 -3.39 3.19
N ALA A 29 5.87 -4.36 2.27
CA ALA A 29 7.09 -5.14 2.08
C ALA A 29 8.08 -4.58 1.04
N ALA A 30 7.93 -3.34 0.58
CA ALA A 30 8.89 -2.74 -0.35
C ALA A 30 10.29 -2.63 0.27
N ALA A 31 10.37 -2.30 1.56
CA ALA A 31 11.64 -2.19 2.28
C ALA A 31 12.37 -3.53 2.42
N VAL A 32 11.65 -4.65 2.63
CA VAL A 32 12.27 -5.98 2.62
C VAL A 32 12.57 -6.49 1.20
N GLY A 33 12.20 -5.73 0.16
CA GLY A 33 12.70 -5.86 -1.21
C GLY A 33 13.92 -4.96 -1.49
N ASN A 34 14.54 -4.38 -0.47
CA ASN A 34 15.69 -3.48 -0.57
C ASN A 34 15.39 -2.08 -1.13
N LEU A 35 14.18 -1.55 -0.92
CA LEU A 35 13.89 -0.15 -1.26
C LEU A 35 14.79 0.78 -0.45
N TYR A 36 15.53 1.67 -1.12
CA TYR A 36 16.51 2.65 -0.62
C TYR A 36 17.75 2.08 0.07
N ALA A 37 17.70 0.89 0.62
CA ALA A 37 18.84 0.29 1.33
C ALA A 37 18.86 -1.23 1.17
N ALA A 38 20.05 -1.80 1.00
CA ALA A 38 20.22 -3.23 0.96
C ALA A 38 20.02 -3.84 2.36
N LEU A 39 19.17 -4.86 2.45
CA LEU A 39 19.03 -5.73 3.62
C LEU A 39 19.60 -7.11 3.31
N SER A 40 20.26 -7.72 4.28
CA SER A 40 20.56 -9.14 4.19
C SER A 40 19.28 -9.99 4.32
N ASP A 41 19.29 -11.21 3.80
CA ASP A 41 18.15 -12.13 3.94
C ASP A 41 17.84 -12.42 5.41
N ALA A 42 18.87 -12.48 6.27
CA ALA A 42 18.70 -12.65 7.71
C ALA A 42 17.98 -11.46 8.36
N ALA A 43 18.36 -10.21 8.03
CA ALA A 43 17.72 -9.01 8.56
C ALA A 43 16.28 -8.86 8.06
N ALA A 44 16.03 -9.18 6.79
CA ALA A 44 14.68 -9.18 6.22
C ALA A 44 13.79 -10.23 6.92
N ARG A 45 14.30 -11.44 7.12
CA ARG A 45 13.61 -12.51 7.85
C ARG A 45 13.30 -12.09 9.28
N GLU A 46 14.27 -11.56 10.02
CA GLU A 46 14.09 -11.09 11.40
C GLU A 46 12.99 -10.01 11.48
N THR A 47 12.94 -9.12 10.49
CA THR A 47 11.90 -8.08 10.42
C THR A 47 10.51 -8.69 10.20
N ILE A 48 10.38 -9.65 9.27
CA ILE A 48 9.10 -10.33 8.99
C ILE A 48 8.65 -11.15 10.19
N GLU A 49 9.56 -11.89 10.83
CA GLU A 49 9.27 -12.68 12.04
C GLU A 49 8.85 -11.79 13.22
N ALA A 50 9.49 -10.61 13.39
CA ALA A 50 9.07 -9.62 14.38
C ALA A 50 7.65 -9.10 14.12
N ALA A 51 7.30 -8.86 12.85
CA ALA A 51 5.95 -8.45 12.47
C ALA A 51 4.90 -9.52 12.79
N LEU A 52 5.20 -10.79 12.45
CA LEU A 52 4.35 -11.94 12.78
C LEU A 52 4.18 -12.13 14.28
N ALA A 53 5.29 -12.08 15.04
CA ALA A 53 5.27 -12.20 16.50
C ALA A 53 4.46 -11.08 17.19
N ALA A 54 4.42 -9.91 16.56
CA ALA A 54 3.62 -8.77 16.99
C ALA A 54 2.13 -8.85 16.58
N GLY A 55 1.73 -9.88 15.85
CA GLY A 55 0.34 -10.12 15.43
C GLY A 55 -0.05 -9.48 14.11
N LEU A 56 0.88 -8.94 13.32
CA LEU A 56 0.57 -8.49 11.97
C LEU A 56 0.25 -9.70 11.09
N ALA A 57 -0.89 -9.65 10.43
CA ALA A 57 -1.42 -10.78 9.66
C ALA A 57 -1.68 -10.44 8.18
N TYR A 58 -1.42 -9.20 7.75
CA TYR A 58 -1.56 -8.76 6.37
C TYR A 58 -0.25 -8.16 5.85
N PHE A 59 0.20 -8.62 4.67
CA PHE A 59 1.47 -8.23 4.03
C PHE A 59 1.24 -7.86 2.57
N ASP A 60 1.66 -6.65 2.18
CA ASP A 60 1.60 -6.18 0.79
C ASP A 60 2.96 -6.24 0.13
N THR A 61 3.02 -6.82 -1.05
CA THR A 61 4.23 -6.92 -1.86
C THR A 61 3.97 -6.67 -3.34
N ALA A 62 4.98 -6.83 -4.19
CA ALA A 62 4.89 -6.76 -5.65
C ALA A 62 6.09 -7.45 -6.32
N PRO A 63 5.94 -7.93 -7.58
CA PRO A 63 7.08 -8.35 -8.40
C PRO A 63 8.14 -7.26 -8.54
N HIS A 64 7.72 -6.00 -8.61
CA HIS A 64 8.63 -4.85 -8.71
C HIS A 64 9.53 -4.68 -7.49
N TYR A 65 9.12 -5.10 -6.31
CA TYR A 65 9.86 -4.87 -5.08
C TYR A 65 11.11 -5.75 -5.00
N GLY A 66 12.26 -5.13 -5.32
CA GLY A 66 13.54 -5.83 -5.46
C GLY A 66 13.55 -6.87 -6.58
N PHE A 67 12.64 -6.71 -7.57
CA PHE A 67 12.49 -7.58 -8.74
C PHE A 67 12.24 -9.04 -8.36
N GLY A 68 11.25 -9.23 -7.46
CA GLY A 68 10.84 -10.52 -6.91
C GLY A 68 11.47 -10.87 -5.57
N LEU A 69 12.46 -10.10 -5.09
CA LEU A 69 13.14 -10.38 -3.82
C LEU A 69 12.18 -10.32 -2.63
N SER A 70 11.32 -9.29 -2.57
CA SER A 70 10.32 -9.14 -1.51
C SER A 70 9.35 -10.33 -1.47
N GLU A 71 8.80 -10.74 -2.61
CA GLU A 71 7.89 -11.90 -2.69
C GLU A 71 8.59 -13.20 -2.27
N THR A 72 9.85 -13.40 -2.67
CA THR A 72 10.63 -14.58 -2.28
C THR A 72 10.85 -14.62 -0.77
N ARG A 73 11.26 -13.51 -0.15
CA ARG A 73 11.48 -13.40 1.30
C ARG A 73 10.20 -13.62 2.10
N LEU A 74 9.08 -13.06 1.63
CA LEU A 74 7.77 -13.31 2.24
C LEU A 74 7.34 -14.78 2.09
N GLY A 75 7.53 -15.36 0.90
CA GLY A 75 7.19 -16.77 0.63
C GLY A 75 7.99 -17.76 1.47
N GLU A 76 9.18 -17.37 1.96
CA GLU A 76 10.00 -18.17 2.85
C GLU A 76 9.65 -18.02 4.33
N ALA A 77 9.13 -16.87 4.73
CA ALA A 77 8.92 -16.53 6.13
C ALA A 77 7.45 -16.60 6.59
N LEU A 78 6.49 -16.38 5.69
CA LEU A 78 5.09 -16.25 6.09
C LEU A 78 4.40 -17.61 6.28
N PRO A 79 3.59 -17.78 7.36
CA PRO A 79 2.75 -18.95 7.54
C PRO A 79 1.59 -18.97 6.53
N ALA A 80 1.00 -20.14 6.30
CA ALA A 80 -0.03 -20.33 5.27
C ALA A 80 -1.28 -19.46 5.43
N ASN A 81 -1.62 -19.07 6.65
CA ASN A 81 -2.77 -18.24 6.99
C ASN A 81 -2.50 -16.72 6.97
N ALA A 82 -1.27 -16.26 6.68
CA ALA A 82 -1.00 -14.85 6.50
C ALA A 82 -1.71 -14.35 5.24
N ARG A 83 -2.40 -13.22 5.34
CA ARG A 83 -3.04 -12.56 4.19
C ARG A 83 -2.01 -11.82 3.35
N ILE A 84 -2.13 -11.93 2.03
CA ILE A 84 -1.16 -11.36 1.10
C ILE A 84 -1.86 -10.60 0.00
N SER A 85 -1.36 -9.38 -0.28
CA SER A 85 -1.58 -8.72 -1.54
C SER A 85 -0.31 -8.72 -2.37
N THR A 86 -0.45 -8.93 -3.68
CA THR A 86 0.62 -8.70 -4.65
C THR A 86 0.08 -7.99 -5.88
N LYS A 87 0.95 -7.72 -6.85
CA LYS A 87 0.60 -6.86 -7.97
C LYS A 87 0.96 -7.51 -9.31
N VAL A 88 0.30 -7.07 -10.38
CA VAL A 88 0.51 -7.49 -11.77
C VAL A 88 0.69 -6.28 -12.68
N GLY A 89 1.07 -6.50 -13.94
CA GLY A 89 1.32 -5.43 -14.90
C GLY A 89 2.80 -5.10 -15.07
N ARG A 90 3.67 -5.62 -14.21
CA ARG A 90 5.14 -5.59 -14.35
C ARG A 90 5.68 -7.02 -14.38
N LEU A 91 6.05 -7.51 -15.55
CA LEU A 91 6.75 -8.78 -15.70
C LEU A 91 8.23 -8.63 -15.35
N LEU A 92 8.83 -9.66 -14.83
CA LEU A 92 10.26 -9.75 -14.55
C LEU A 92 10.96 -10.52 -15.67
N ARG A 93 11.73 -9.82 -16.49
CA ARG A 93 12.56 -10.41 -17.56
C ARG A 93 13.96 -10.68 -17.02
N PRO A 94 14.54 -11.87 -17.21
CA PRO A 94 15.91 -12.16 -16.78
C PRO A 94 16.90 -11.13 -17.31
N ALA A 95 17.76 -10.63 -16.43
CA ALA A 95 18.84 -9.67 -16.72
C ALA A 95 20.13 -10.13 -16.03
N PRO A 96 20.74 -11.25 -16.50
CA PRO A 96 21.89 -11.87 -15.82
C PRO A 96 23.14 -10.97 -15.77
N GLU A 97 23.23 -9.99 -16.69
CA GLU A 97 24.34 -9.02 -16.74
C GLU A 97 24.12 -7.81 -15.79
N ALA A 98 23.00 -7.74 -15.07
CA ALA A 98 22.73 -6.63 -14.16
C ALA A 98 23.72 -6.66 -13.00
N ASP A 99 24.33 -5.50 -12.68
CA ASP A 99 25.21 -5.36 -11.54
C ASP A 99 24.44 -5.65 -10.24
N PRO A 100 24.83 -6.68 -9.47
CA PRO A 100 24.14 -7.07 -8.25
C PRO A 100 24.24 -6.03 -7.12
N ALA A 101 25.15 -5.05 -7.22
CA ALA A 101 25.31 -3.99 -6.22
C ALA A 101 24.61 -2.68 -6.63
N ALA A 102 24.17 -2.56 -7.89
CA ALA A 102 23.58 -1.33 -8.39
C ALA A 102 22.22 -1.03 -7.75
N GLU A 103 21.94 0.25 -7.58
CA GLU A 103 20.58 0.74 -7.36
C GLU A 103 19.86 0.80 -8.70
N ARG A 104 18.70 0.13 -8.76
CA ARG A 104 17.83 0.12 -9.94
C ARG A 104 16.39 0.39 -9.52
N HIS A 105 15.76 1.42 -10.09
CA HIS A 105 14.40 1.83 -9.74
C HIS A 105 14.19 2.04 -8.23
N GLY A 106 15.20 2.54 -7.50
CA GLY A 106 15.17 2.76 -6.05
C GLY A 106 15.48 1.51 -5.21
N PHE A 107 15.72 0.34 -5.82
CA PHE A 107 16.06 -0.91 -5.11
C PHE A 107 17.56 -1.19 -5.22
N VAL A 108 18.22 -1.35 -4.06
CA VAL A 108 19.67 -1.63 -3.94
C VAL A 108 19.91 -3.13 -3.91
N GLY A 109 20.74 -3.64 -4.81
CA GLY A 109 21.02 -5.07 -4.83
C GLY A 109 19.78 -5.93 -5.15
N ALA A 110 18.92 -5.44 -6.05
CA ALA A 110 17.75 -6.16 -6.51
C ALA A 110 18.14 -7.43 -7.31
N ALA A 111 17.22 -8.41 -7.36
CA ALA A 111 17.44 -9.65 -8.09
C ALA A 111 17.76 -9.40 -9.60
N PRO A 112 18.41 -10.36 -10.30
CA PRO A 112 18.92 -10.17 -11.67
C PRO A 112 17.79 -10.26 -12.71
N PHE A 113 16.80 -9.39 -12.55
CA PHE A 113 15.68 -9.22 -13.47
C PHE A 113 15.51 -7.75 -13.83
N GLU A 114 14.77 -7.47 -14.90
CA GLU A 114 14.34 -6.14 -15.30
C GLU A 114 12.80 -6.12 -15.37
N PRO A 115 12.12 -5.19 -14.66
CA PRO A 115 10.67 -5.05 -14.73
C PRO A 115 10.25 -4.45 -16.08
N VAL A 116 9.29 -5.10 -16.74
CA VAL A 116 8.73 -4.66 -18.02
C VAL A 116 7.22 -4.57 -17.91
N PHE A 117 6.65 -3.45 -18.33
CA PHE A 117 5.20 -3.28 -18.31
C PHE A 117 4.49 -4.16 -19.35
N ASP A 118 3.53 -4.96 -18.88
CA ASP A 118 2.64 -5.77 -19.72
C ASP A 118 1.29 -5.95 -18.99
N TYR A 119 0.31 -5.14 -19.37
CA TYR A 119 -1.05 -5.19 -18.83
C TYR A 119 -2.00 -6.02 -19.71
N SER A 120 -1.49 -6.80 -20.67
CA SER A 120 -2.31 -7.72 -21.45
C SER A 120 -2.86 -8.86 -20.57
N TYR A 121 -3.84 -9.60 -21.10
CA TYR A 121 -4.37 -10.78 -20.44
C TYR A 121 -3.25 -11.79 -20.10
N ASP A 122 -2.43 -12.14 -21.08
CA ASP A 122 -1.34 -13.12 -20.91
C ASP A 122 -0.22 -12.55 -20.00
N GLY A 123 0.05 -11.25 -20.05
CA GLY A 123 1.00 -10.58 -19.18
C GLY A 123 0.59 -10.67 -17.71
N VAL A 124 -0.67 -10.40 -17.42
CA VAL A 124 -1.25 -10.51 -16.07
C VAL A 124 -1.21 -11.95 -15.57
N MET A 125 -1.64 -12.93 -16.39
CA MET A 125 -1.61 -14.34 -15.99
C MET A 125 -0.20 -14.82 -15.68
N ARG A 126 0.78 -14.53 -16.55
CA ARG A 126 2.19 -14.90 -16.35
C ARG A 126 2.79 -14.24 -15.12
N SER A 127 2.47 -12.95 -14.89
CA SER A 127 2.92 -12.22 -13.69
C SER A 127 2.39 -12.87 -12.42
N PHE A 128 1.09 -13.21 -12.40
CA PHE A 128 0.43 -13.84 -11.27
C PHE A 128 1.01 -15.24 -10.97
N GLU A 129 1.14 -16.10 -11.97
CA GLU A 129 1.73 -17.43 -11.83
C GLU A 129 3.16 -17.37 -11.27
N ALA A 130 3.98 -16.44 -11.79
CA ALA A 130 5.34 -16.25 -11.30
C ALA A 130 5.36 -15.72 -9.84
N SER A 131 4.42 -14.87 -9.45
CA SER A 131 4.26 -14.41 -8.07
C SER A 131 3.87 -15.53 -7.12
N LEU A 132 2.93 -16.41 -7.50
CA LEU A 132 2.58 -17.59 -6.71
C LEU A 132 3.79 -18.49 -6.44
N GLY A 133 4.65 -18.68 -7.46
CA GLY A 133 5.90 -19.44 -7.31
C GLY A 133 6.87 -18.83 -6.32
N ARG A 134 7.07 -17.50 -6.34
CA ARG A 134 7.94 -16.79 -5.39
C ARG A 134 7.36 -16.75 -3.97
N LEU A 135 6.06 -16.51 -3.86
CA LEU A 135 5.32 -16.49 -2.60
C LEU A 135 5.08 -17.88 -1.99
N LYS A 136 5.33 -18.96 -2.76
CA LYS A 136 5.05 -20.35 -2.36
C LYS A 136 3.59 -20.55 -1.93
N ARG A 137 2.67 -19.99 -2.73
CA ARG A 137 1.22 -19.99 -2.50
C ARG A 137 0.48 -20.49 -3.74
N ASP A 138 -0.75 -20.92 -3.55
CA ASP A 138 -1.73 -21.23 -4.60
C ASP A 138 -2.85 -20.18 -4.72
N HIS A 139 -2.86 -19.21 -3.80
CA HIS A 139 -3.86 -18.16 -3.69
C HIS A 139 -3.23 -16.86 -3.15
N VAL A 140 -3.81 -15.70 -3.48
CA VAL A 140 -3.57 -14.42 -2.82
C VAL A 140 -4.89 -13.75 -2.46
N ASP A 141 -4.91 -13.01 -1.34
CA ASP A 141 -6.12 -12.35 -0.87
C ASP A 141 -6.50 -11.15 -1.73
N VAL A 142 -5.51 -10.39 -2.20
CA VAL A 142 -5.70 -9.20 -3.04
C VAL A 142 -4.72 -9.17 -4.19
N LEU A 143 -5.20 -8.93 -5.41
CA LEU A 143 -4.39 -8.72 -6.61
C LEU A 143 -4.63 -7.32 -7.16
N LEU A 144 -3.55 -6.55 -7.36
CA LEU A 144 -3.62 -5.17 -7.79
C LEU A 144 -2.90 -4.96 -9.14
N ALA A 145 -3.49 -4.24 -10.07
CA ALA A 145 -2.74 -3.73 -11.21
C ALA A 145 -1.81 -2.60 -10.75
N HIS A 146 -0.50 -2.75 -11.01
CA HIS A 146 0.54 -1.91 -10.44
C HIS A 146 0.82 -0.69 -11.31
N ASP A 147 0.77 0.49 -10.69
CA ASP A 147 1.20 1.77 -11.27
C ASP A 147 0.57 2.09 -12.64
N LEU A 148 -0.69 1.69 -12.84
CA LEU A 148 -1.48 2.18 -13.97
C LEU A 148 -1.78 3.68 -13.73
N GLY A 149 -1.57 4.52 -14.75
CA GLY A 149 -1.86 5.96 -14.65
C GLY A 149 -0.79 6.86 -15.26
N ALA A 150 -1.13 8.14 -15.42
CA ALA A 150 -0.33 9.12 -16.13
C ALA A 150 0.98 9.46 -15.41
N LEU A 151 0.99 9.39 -14.08
CA LEU A 151 2.21 9.65 -13.30
C LEU A 151 3.34 8.65 -13.64
N THR A 152 3.00 7.41 -13.94
CA THR A 152 3.96 6.37 -14.33
C THR A 152 4.22 6.33 -15.82
N HIS A 153 3.19 6.49 -16.65
CA HIS A 153 3.27 6.21 -18.07
C HIS A 153 3.33 7.45 -18.97
N GLY A 154 3.08 8.66 -18.41
CA GLY A 154 3.11 9.89 -19.21
C GLY A 154 2.21 9.78 -20.44
N ASP A 155 2.78 10.06 -21.62
CA ASP A 155 2.06 10.01 -22.90
C ASP A 155 1.56 8.59 -23.29
N GLU A 156 2.12 7.53 -22.71
CA GLU A 156 1.68 6.16 -22.96
C GLU A 156 0.47 5.75 -22.11
N ASP A 157 0.04 6.55 -21.15
CA ASP A 157 -1.02 6.19 -20.19
C ASP A 157 -2.30 5.70 -20.86
N ALA A 158 -2.78 6.40 -21.87
CA ALA A 158 -3.99 6.01 -22.58
C ALA A 158 -3.88 4.63 -23.26
N ALA A 159 -2.70 4.31 -23.79
CA ALA A 159 -2.45 3.01 -24.41
C ALA A 159 -2.35 1.91 -23.35
N ARG A 160 -1.70 2.18 -22.21
CA ARG A 160 -1.57 1.24 -21.10
C ARG A 160 -2.91 0.95 -20.43
N ARG A 161 -3.73 1.96 -20.19
CA ARG A 161 -5.11 1.78 -19.68
C ARG A 161 -5.97 0.96 -20.63
N ARG A 162 -5.91 1.23 -21.94
CA ARG A 162 -6.62 0.41 -22.93
C ARG A 162 -6.15 -1.04 -22.90
N GLN A 163 -4.83 -1.30 -22.91
CA GLN A 163 -4.29 -2.65 -22.79
C GLN A 163 -4.82 -3.36 -21.54
N PHE A 164 -4.86 -2.64 -20.41
CA PHE A 164 -5.37 -3.18 -19.15
C PHE A 164 -6.86 -3.53 -19.23
N PHE A 165 -7.73 -2.61 -19.65
CA PHE A 165 -9.17 -2.86 -19.68
C PHE A 165 -9.57 -3.89 -20.73
N ASP A 166 -8.91 -3.90 -21.90
CA ASP A 166 -9.16 -4.89 -22.96
C ASP A 166 -8.69 -6.30 -22.60
N GLY A 167 -7.64 -6.43 -21.77
CA GLY A 167 -7.00 -7.70 -21.46
C GLY A 167 -6.80 -7.97 -19.97
N GLY A 168 -5.96 -7.20 -19.30
CA GLY A 168 -5.54 -7.45 -17.91
C GLY A 168 -6.67 -7.49 -16.90
N TYR A 169 -7.62 -6.56 -17.00
CA TYR A 169 -8.82 -6.56 -16.15
C TYR A 169 -9.63 -7.85 -16.31
N ARG A 170 -9.76 -8.36 -17.54
CA ARG A 170 -10.44 -9.63 -17.80
C ARG A 170 -9.70 -10.81 -17.15
N ALA A 171 -8.37 -10.80 -17.19
CA ALA A 171 -7.55 -11.80 -16.51
C ALA A 171 -7.75 -11.76 -14.99
N MET A 172 -7.69 -10.57 -14.39
CA MET A 172 -7.90 -10.39 -12.95
C MET A 172 -9.30 -10.84 -12.51
N ARG A 173 -10.34 -10.52 -13.30
CA ARG A 173 -11.69 -11.04 -13.06
C ARG A 173 -11.76 -12.55 -13.12
N ALA A 174 -11.16 -13.18 -14.14
CA ALA A 174 -11.14 -14.63 -14.26
C ALA A 174 -10.45 -15.29 -13.05
N LEU A 175 -9.35 -14.70 -12.56
CA LEU A 175 -8.65 -15.16 -11.35
C LEU A 175 -9.54 -15.03 -10.09
N ARG A 176 -10.26 -13.91 -9.93
CA ARG A 176 -11.22 -13.73 -8.83
C ARG A 176 -12.38 -14.73 -8.94
N ASP A 177 -12.96 -14.87 -10.11
CA ASP A 177 -14.11 -15.75 -10.35
C ASP A 177 -13.76 -17.23 -10.13
N SER A 178 -12.49 -17.62 -10.37
CA SER A 178 -11.99 -18.98 -10.07
C SER A 178 -11.65 -19.21 -8.59
N GLY A 179 -11.59 -18.16 -7.77
CA GLY A 179 -11.16 -18.23 -6.38
C GLY A 179 -9.64 -18.26 -6.17
N ALA A 180 -8.83 -18.15 -7.24
CA ALA A 180 -7.38 -18.01 -7.12
C ALA A 180 -6.95 -16.68 -6.49
N VAL A 181 -7.83 -15.67 -6.55
CA VAL A 181 -7.66 -14.35 -5.97
C VAL A 181 -8.91 -13.98 -5.19
N GLY A 182 -8.73 -13.41 -4.00
CA GLY A 182 -9.83 -12.98 -3.15
C GLY A 182 -10.50 -11.68 -3.61
N ALA A 183 -9.73 -10.65 -3.93
CA ALA A 183 -10.19 -9.33 -4.34
C ALA A 183 -9.26 -8.74 -5.40
N ILE A 184 -9.80 -7.87 -6.27
CA ILE A 184 -9.04 -7.24 -7.35
C ILE A 184 -9.16 -5.71 -7.30
N GLY A 185 -8.09 -5.02 -7.74
CA GLY A 185 -8.06 -3.57 -7.80
C GLY A 185 -6.85 -2.98 -8.49
N LEU A 186 -6.56 -1.71 -8.19
CA LEU A 186 -5.36 -1.01 -8.64
C LEU A 186 -4.49 -0.64 -7.44
N GLY A 187 -3.16 -0.68 -7.59
CA GLY A 187 -2.19 -0.21 -6.60
C GLY A 187 -1.34 0.90 -7.23
N VAL A 188 -1.59 2.16 -6.86
CA VAL A 188 -1.12 3.32 -7.62
C VAL A 188 -0.67 4.48 -6.72
N ASN A 189 0.07 5.43 -7.32
CA ASN A 189 0.51 6.68 -6.71
C ASN A 189 -0.36 7.89 -7.11
N GLU A 190 -1.54 7.67 -7.69
CA GLU A 190 -2.50 8.70 -8.10
C GLU A 190 -3.92 8.16 -7.97
N TRP A 191 -4.83 8.92 -7.37
CA TRP A 191 -6.21 8.45 -7.17
C TRP A 191 -7.09 8.67 -8.42
N GLU A 192 -6.69 9.55 -9.32
CA GLU A 192 -7.46 9.94 -10.51
C GLU A 192 -7.68 8.75 -11.46
N VAL A 193 -6.68 7.89 -11.60
CA VAL A 193 -6.82 6.66 -12.41
C VAL A 193 -7.78 5.68 -11.76
N CYS A 194 -7.81 5.59 -10.43
CA CYS A 194 -8.79 4.77 -9.71
C CYS A 194 -10.21 5.33 -9.84
N ASP A 195 -10.36 6.66 -9.80
CA ASP A 195 -11.65 7.33 -10.01
C ASP A 195 -12.22 7.05 -11.42
N ALA A 196 -11.36 7.10 -12.44
CA ALA A 196 -11.74 6.71 -13.80
C ALA A 196 -12.07 5.22 -13.89
N ALA A 197 -11.29 4.35 -13.25
CA ALA A 197 -11.49 2.90 -13.25
C ALA A 197 -12.84 2.48 -12.66
N LEU A 198 -13.39 3.25 -11.73
CA LEU A 198 -14.74 2.99 -11.19
C LEU A 198 -15.83 2.99 -12.28
N ASP A 199 -15.64 3.69 -13.38
CA ASP A 199 -16.63 3.72 -14.47
C ASP A 199 -16.43 2.59 -15.50
N GLU A 200 -15.24 1.94 -15.50
CA GLU A 200 -14.87 0.94 -16.49
C GLU A 200 -14.88 -0.50 -15.94
N GLY A 201 -14.83 -0.66 -14.61
CA GLY A 201 -14.68 -1.97 -14.02
C GLY A 201 -15.34 -2.13 -12.66
N ASP A 202 -15.40 -3.37 -12.24
CA ASP A 202 -15.96 -3.84 -11.01
C ASP A 202 -14.83 -4.28 -10.08
N PHE A 203 -14.33 -3.33 -9.30
CA PHE A 203 -13.21 -3.48 -8.38
C PHE A 203 -13.69 -3.64 -6.94
N ASP A 204 -12.93 -4.38 -6.15
CA ASP A 204 -13.20 -4.62 -4.73
C ASP A 204 -12.43 -3.65 -3.84
N VAL A 205 -11.24 -3.21 -4.28
CA VAL A 205 -10.29 -2.44 -3.47
C VAL A 205 -9.35 -1.60 -4.33
N PHE A 206 -8.93 -0.45 -3.82
CA PHE A 206 -7.78 0.28 -4.36
C PHE A 206 -6.72 0.49 -3.28
N LEU A 207 -5.44 0.39 -3.67
CA LEU A 207 -4.32 0.75 -2.83
C LEU A 207 -3.75 2.08 -3.31
N LEU A 208 -3.82 3.09 -2.44
CA LEU A 208 -3.31 4.43 -2.66
C LEU A 208 -1.97 4.60 -1.93
N ALA A 209 -0.88 4.75 -2.68
CA ALA A 209 0.43 5.00 -2.10
C ALA A 209 0.64 6.51 -1.85
N GLY A 210 0.52 6.93 -0.58
CA GLY A 210 0.73 8.31 -0.17
C GLY A 210 -0.31 9.31 -0.70
N ARG A 211 -1.53 8.88 -1.06
CA ARG A 211 -2.56 9.75 -1.66
C ARG A 211 -3.83 9.91 -0.82
N TYR A 212 -3.86 9.33 0.37
CA TYR A 212 -4.76 9.68 1.44
C TYR A 212 -4.02 9.61 2.77
N THR A 213 -3.40 10.70 3.15
CA THR A 213 -2.51 10.84 4.32
C THR A 213 -2.75 12.17 5.01
N LEU A 214 -2.05 12.42 6.10
CA LEU A 214 -2.12 13.70 6.80
C LEU A 214 -1.65 14.89 5.92
N LEU A 215 -0.83 14.63 4.88
CA LEU A 215 -0.40 15.64 3.88
C LEU A 215 -1.30 15.69 2.64
N GLU A 216 -1.84 14.55 2.20
CA GLU A 216 -2.56 14.40 0.94
C GLU A 216 -4.01 14.01 1.22
N GLN A 217 -4.96 14.89 0.92
CA GLN A 217 -6.36 14.66 1.26
C GLN A 217 -7.33 14.93 0.11
N THR A 218 -6.83 15.28 -1.09
CA THR A 218 -7.67 15.63 -2.26
C THR A 218 -8.55 14.48 -2.76
N ALA A 219 -8.23 13.24 -2.39
CA ALA A 219 -9.09 12.09 -2.66
C ALA A 219 -10.49 12.20 -2.01
N LEU A 220 -10.64 13.04 -0.96
CA LEU A 220 -11.92 13.32 -0.29
C LEU A 220 -12.90 14.12 -1.16
N ASP A 221 -12.39 14.98 -2.06
CA ASP A 221 -13.25 15.85 -2.87
C ASP A 221 -14.24 15.07 -3.74
N ARG A 222 -13.81 13.94 -4.27
CA ARG A 222 -14.61 13.16 -5.22
C ARG A 222 -14.45 11.65 -5.09
N PHE A 223 -13.23 11.15 -5.02
CA PHE A 223 -12.93 9.73 -5.19
C PHE A 223 -13.44 8.87 -4.05
N LEU A 224 -13.14 9.23 -2.80
CA LEU A 224 -13.57 8.46 -1.63
C LEU A 224 -15.10 8.38 -1.47
N PRO A 225 -15.88 9.47 -1.71
CA PRO A 225 -17.34 9.37 -1.78
C PRO A 225 -17.86 8.39 -2.84
N ARG A 226 -17.20 8.32 -4.01
CA ARG A 226 -17.56 7.35 -5.07
C ARG A 226 -17.21 5.91 -4.68
N CYS A 227 -16.07 5.70 -3.99
CA CYS A 227 -15.74 4.40 -3.43
C CYS A 227 -16.78 3.96 -2.41
N ALA A 228 -17.24 4.86 -1.54
CA ALA A 228 -18.30 4.57 -0.57
C ALA A 228 -19.61 4.16 -1.25
N ALA A 229 -20.04 4.89 -2.30
CA ALA A 229 -21.24 4.58 -3.05
C ALA A 229 -21.20 3.24 -3.80
N ARG A 230 -20.00 2.69 -4.03
CA ARG A 230 -19.75 1.41 -4.73
C ARG A 230 -19.23 0.30 -3.83
N GLU A 231 -19.16 0.54 -2.53
CA GLU A 231 -18.65 -0.39 -1.51
C GLU A 231 -17.21 -0.86 -1.80
N VAL A 232 -16.38 0.01 -2.43
CA VAL A 232 -14.98 -0.27 -2.73
C VAL A 232 -14.12 0.11 -1.55
N SER A 233 -13.31 -0.83 -1.06
CA SER A 233 -12.38 -0.63 0.05
C SER A 233 -11.12 0.12 -0.38
N ILE A 234 -10.46 0.78 0.58
CA ILE A 234 -9.17 1.46 0.35
C ILE A 234 -8.10 0.85 1.27
N ILE A 235 -6.93 0.58 0.71
CA ILE A 235 -5.70 0.32 1.43
C ILE A 235 -4.80 1.54 1.25
N VAL A 236 -4.23 2.04 2.35
CA VAL A 236 -3.29 3.18 2.29
C VAL A 236 -1.86 2.68 2.47
N GLY A 237 -1.09 2.72 1.38
CA GLY A 237 0.35 2.54 1.39
C GLY A 237 1.09 3.87 1.59
N GLY A 238 2.34 3.83 2.07
CA GLY A 238 3.16 5.02 2.25
C GLY A 238 2.53 6.12 3.13
N PRO A 239 1.95 5.79 4.31
CA PRO A 239 1.24 6.76 5.16
C PRO A 239 2.13 7.90 5.64
N PHE A 240 3.44 7.72 5.55
CA PHE A 240 4.44 8.68 5.99
C PHE A 240 5.01 9.56 4.86
N ASN A 241 4.49 9.51 3.63
CA ASN A 241 4.91 10.31 2.48
C ASN A 241 6.44 10.36 2.33
N SER A 242 7.05 9.22 1.99
CA SER A 242 8.50 9.04 1.85
C SER A 242 9.29 9.27 3.15
N GLY A 243 8.66 9.13 4.32
CA GLY A 243 9.29 9.27 5.63
C GLY A 243 9.17 10.65 6.27
N ILE A 244 8.76 11.69 5.53
CA ILE A 244 8.72 13.07 6.07
C ILE A 244 7.80 13.22 7.30
N LEU A 245 6.74 12.42 7.41
CA LEU A 245 5.84 12.41 8.57
C LEU A 245 6.37 11.61 9.78
N VAL A 246 7.58 11.03 9.65
CA VAL A 246 8.33 10.38 10.73
C VAL A 246 9.54 11.21 11.12
N GLU A 247 10.32 11.65 10.12
CA GLU A 247 11.60 12.33 10.29
C GLU A 247 11.43 13.85 10.47
N GLY A 248 10.28 14.38 10.05
CA GLY A 248 9.98 15.81 10.11
C GLY A 248 10.55 16.61 8.94
N ALA A 249 10.37 17.96 9.02
CA ALA A 249 10.81 18.90 8.00
C ALA A 249 12.31 19.29 8.13
N GLY A 250 13.16 18.28 8.36
CA GLY A 250 14.62 18.47 8.50
C GLY A 250 15.37 18.61 7.16
N PRO A 251 16.69 18.88 7.22
CA PRO A 251 17.54 18.84 6.04
C PRO A 251 17.53 17.45 5.37
N GLY A 252 17.35 17.41 4.05
CA GLY A 252 17.29 16.15 3.30
C GLY A 252 15.95 15.43 3.37
N ALA A 253 14.88 16.05 3.87
CA ALA A 253 13.55 15.46 3.89
C ALA A 253 13.06 15.11 2.47
N HIS A 254 12.47 13.92 2.33
CA HIS A 254 11.97 13.41 1.07
C HIS A 254 10.42 13.44 1.01
N TYR A 255 9.91 13.71 -0.18
CA TYR A 255 8.49 13.67 -0.50
C TYR A 255 8.30 13.16 -1.92
N ASN A 256 7.35 12.27 -2.17
CA ASN A 256 7.11 11.67 -3.48
C ASN A 256 8.41 11.11 -4.14
N TYR A 257 9.24 10.42 -3.35
CA TYR A 257 10.52 9.81 -3.77
C TYR A 257 11.61 10.81 -4.18
N GLY A 258 11.40 12.12 -3.98
CA GLY A 258 12.34 13.20 -4.29
C GLY A 258 12.58 14.13 -3.09
N ALA A 259 13.36 15.20 -3.29
CA ALA A 259 13.53 16.24 -2.28
C ALA A 259 12.18 16.93 -2.01
N ALA A 260 11.87 17.18 -0.73
CA ALA A 260 10.61 17.82 -0.35
C ALA A 260 10.57 19.30 -0.78
N PRO A 261 9.52 19.76 -1.50
CA PRO A 261 9.32 21.18 -1.82
C PRO A 261 9.11 22.04 -0.57
N THR A 262 9.41 23.33 -0.65
CA THR A 262 9.33 24.27 0.48
C THR A 262 7.92 24.32 1.09
N GLU A 263 6.88 24.31 0.25
CA GLU A 263 5.48 24.31 0.70
C GLU A 263 5.13 23.08 1.52
N ILE A 264 5.68 21.92 1.16
CA ILE A 264 5.50 20.68 1.91
C ILE A 264 6.25 20.75 3.26
N LEU A 265 7.49 21.24 3.24
CA LEU A 265 8.26 21.44 4.48
C LEU A 265 7.54 22.38 5.45
N ASP A 266 6.97 23.49 4.96
CA ASP A 266 6.23 24.43 5.79
C ASP A 266 4.94 23.82 6.35
N ARG A 267 4.23 23.01 5.55
CA ARG A 267 3.04 22.28 6.01
C ARG A 267 3.42 21.24 7.08
N VAL A 268 4.52 20.51 6.89
CA VAL A 268 5.00 19.53 7.89
C VAL A 268 5.38 20.22 9.19
N ARG A 269 6.09 21.36 9.17
CA ARG A 269 6.43 22.12 10.39
C ARG A 269 5.18 22.56 11.17
N ARG A 270 4.11 22.95 10.46
CA ARG A 270 2.84 23.28 11.11
C ARG A 270 2.17 22.07 11.73
N LEU A 271 2.18 20.92 11.05
CA LEU A 271 1.71 19.64 11.59
C LEU A 271 2.49 19.24 12.84
N GLU A 272 3.83 19.36 12.81
CA GLU A 272 4.71 19.08 13.95
C GLU A 272 4.38 19.98 15.15
N ALA A 273 4.16 21.27 14.91
CA ALA A 273 3.85 22.22 15.98
C ALA A 273 2.54 21.89 16.69
N VAL A 274 1.48 21.55 15.95
CA VAL A 274 0.21 21.13 16.54
C VAL A 274 0.37 19.80 17.28
N CYS A 275 1.01 18.80 16.67
CA CYS A 275 1.24 17.51 17.33
C CYS A 275 2.04 17.66 18.63
N LEU A 276 3.07 18.50 18.64
CA LEU A 276 3.89 18.77 19.82
C LEU A 276 3.07 19.44 20.95
N ALA A 277 2.17 20.37 20.61
CA ALA A 277 1.30 21.04 21.59
C ALA A 277 0.37 20.06 22.32
N HIS A 278 0.04 18.95 21.66
CA HIS A 278 -0.78 17.87 22.22
C HIS A 278 0.03 16.66 22.71
N ALA A 279 1.35 16.76 22.85
CA ALA A 279 2.25 15.67 23.24
C ALA A 279 2.06 14.39 22.43
N THR A 280 1.70 14.53 21.13
CA THR A 280 1.43 13.44 20.21
C THR A 280 2.56 13.34 19.18
N PRO A 281 3.18 12.17 18.97
CA PRO A 281 4.12 12.00 17.88
C PRO A 281 3.44 12.23 16.52
N LEU A 282 4.06 13.02 15.63
CA LEU A 282 3.54 13.26 14.28
C LEU A 282 3.27 11.94 13.54
N ALA A 283 4.19 10.97 13.68
CA ALA A 283 4.04 9.65 13.08
C ALA A 283 2.79 8.87 13.58
N ALA A 284 2.40 9.05 14.85
CA ALA A 284 1.18 8.43 15.38
C ALA A 284 -0.07 9.06 14.73
N ALA A 285 -0.12 10.39 14.63
CA ALA A 285 -1.21 11.08 13.95
C ALA A 285 -1.26 10.69 12.46
N ALA A 286 -0.11 10.63 11.77
CA ALA A 286 -0.02 10.25 10.37
C ALA A 286 -0.47 8.80 10.10
N LEU A 287 -0.14 7.87 10.99
CA LEU A 287 -0.52 6.46 10.84
C LEU A 287 -2.01 6.24 11.11
N GLN A 288 -2.59 6.95 12.09
CA GLN A 288 -3.98 6.75 12.52
C GLN A 288 -4.98 7.56 11.68
N PHE A 289 -4.59 8.72 11.13
CA PHE A 289 -5.47 9.57 10.34
C PHE A 289 -6.23 8.82 9.22
N PRO A 290 -5.57 8.05 8.32
CA PRO A 290 -6.30 7.36 7.26
C PRO A 290 -7.32 6.35 7.79
N LEU A 291 -7.04 5.72 8.94
CA LEU A 291 -7.91 4.70 9.54
C LEU A 291 -9.24 5.27 10.05
N ALA A 292 -9.34 6.58 10.27
CA ALA A 292 -10.60 7.21 10.64
C ALA A 292 -11.64 7.19 9.50
N HIS A 293 -11.19 7.08 8.24
CA HIS A 293 -12.11 7.06 7.11
C HIS A 293 -12.78 5.69 6.95
N PRO A 294 -14.12 5.60 6.85
CA PRO A 294 -14.85 4.33 6.82
C PRO A 294 -14.49 3.42 5.64
N GLN A 295 -14.03 3.95 4.51
CA GLN A 295 -13.60 3.15 3.36
C GLN A 295 -12.16 2.60 3.50
N VAL A 296 -11.34 3.15 4.39
CA VAL A 296 -9.98 2.64 4.62
C VAL A 296 -10.05 1.40 5.48
N THR A 297 -9.69 0.26 4.90
CA THR A 297 -9.69 -1.02 5.61
C THR A 297 -8.34 -1.35 6.24
N SER A 298 -7.24 -0.88 5.66
CA SER A 298 -5.89 -1.14 6.17
C SER A 298 -4.92 -0.01 5.82
N VAL A 299 -3.96 0.23 6.71
CA VAL A 299 -2.78 1.08 6.48
C VAL A 299 -1.54 0.21 6.53
N ILE A 300 -0.67 0.32 5.53
CA ILE A 300 0.50 -0.54 5.36
C ILE A 300 1.81 0.27 5.31
N PRO A 301 2.35 0.70 6.47
CA PRO A 301 3.66 1.33 6.52
C PRO A 301 4.75 0.36 6.05
N GLY A 302 5.78 0.90 5.37
CA GLY A 302 7.01 0.17 5.06
C GLY A 302 7.87 0.02 6.31
N MET A 303 8.41 -1.17 6.55
CA MET A 303 9.26 -1.46 7.70
C MET A 303 10.46 -2.30 7.27
N SER A 304 11.66 -1.94 7.70
CA SER A 304 12.93 -2.59 7.34
C SER A 304 13.69 -3.16 8.54
N SER A 305 13.15 -3.04 9.75
CA SER A 305 13.76 -3.56 10.97
C SER A 305 12.74 -3.93 12.04
N PRO A 306 13.07 -4.84 12.98
CA PRO A 306 12.22 -5.15 14.14
C PRO A 306 11.89 -3.92 14.99
N GLU A 307 12.80 -2.93 15.03
CA GLU A 307 12.58 -1.68 15.75
C GLU A 307 11.46 -0.86 15.09
N GLN A 308 11.45 -0.72 13.75
CA GLN A 308 10.38 -0.03 13.03
C GLN A 308 9.02 -0.74 13.20
N VAL A 309 9.01 -2.07 13.30
CA VAL A 309 7.79 -2.83 13.64
C VAL A 309 7.25 -2.41 15.01
N ARG A 310 8.13 -2.38 16.05
CA ARG A 310 7.73 -1.94 17.39
C ARG A 310 7.23 -0.50 17.41
N GLN A 311 7.91 0.40 16.70
CA GLN A 311 7.52 1.80 16.59
C GLN A 311 6.16 1.97 15.91
N ALA A 312 5.91 1.29 14.79
CA ALA A 312 4.62 1.35 14.09
C ALA A 312 3.46 0.88 15.00
N LEU A 313 3.67 -0.19 15.77
CA LEU A 313 2.67 -0.66 16.74
C LEU A 313 2.45 0.33 17.89
N ALA A 314 3.53 0.94 18.39
CA ALA A 314 3.42 1.97 19.43
C ALA A 314 2.65 3.20 18.91
N TRP A 315 2.89 3.65 17.67
CA TRP A 315 2.14 4.74 17.03
C TRP A 315 0.68 4.37 16.77
N ALA A 316 0.40 3.14 16.35
CA ALA A 316 -0.97 2.67 16.14
C ALA A 316 -1.78 2.60 17.45
N ALA A 317 -1.11 2.32 18.58
CA ALA A 317 -1.72 2.23 19.91
C ALA A 317 -1.71 3.56 20.69
N HIS A 318 -1.06 4.62 20.16
CA HIS A 318 -0.97 5.92 20.84
C HIS A 318 -2.34 6.57 20.96
N ALA A 319 -2.73 6.99 22.16
CA ALA A 319 -3.98 7.71 22.38
C ALA A 319 -3.85 9.14 21.86
N ILE A 320 -4.60 9.50 20.83
CA ILE A 320 -4.61 10.84 20.25
C ILE A 320 -5.84 11.58 20.78
N PRO A 321 -5.66 12.75 21.44
CA PRO A 321 -6.78 13.53 21.93
C PRO A 321 -7.58 14.18 20.79
N ASP A 322 -8.91 14.23 20.89
CA ASP A 322 -9.78 14.84 19.86
C ASP A 322 -9.41 16.30 19.57
N ALA A 323 -8.98 17.05 20.61
CA ALA A 323 -8.52 18.42 20.50
C ALA A 323 -7.37 18.61 19.49
N LEU A 324 -6.52 17.58 19.28
CA LEU A 324 -5.49 17.62 18.24
C LEU A 324 -6.11 17.75 16.84
N TRP A 325 -7.14 16.97 16.57
CA TRP A 325 -7.82 16.98 15.27
C TRP A 325 -8.57 18.28 15.03
N ASP A 326 -9.16 18.86 16.09
CA ASP A 326 -9.84 20.15 16.05
C ASP A 326 -8.86 21.29 15.75
N ASP A 327 -7.68 21.31 16.38
CA ASP A 327 -6.65 22.28 16.12
C ASP A 327 -6.06 22.15 14.72
N LEU A 328 -5.79 20.90 14.24
CA LEU A 328 -5.36 20.67 12.86
C LEU A 328 -6.39 21.19 11.84
N ARG A 329 -7.67 21.03 12.14
CA ARG A 329 -8.76 21.55 11.29
C ARG A 329 -8.82 23.06 11.35
N GLY A 330 -8.70 23.65 12.56
CA GLY A 330 -8.66 25.10 12.77
C GLY A 330 -7.50 25.78 12.05
N GLU A 331 -6.34 25.12 11.97
CA GLU A 331 -5.16 25.56 11.23
C GLU A 331 -5.27 25.35 9.71
N GLY A 332 -6.35 24.77 9.19
CA GLY A 332 -6.52 24.45 7.77
C GLY A 332 -5.54 23.36 7.28
N LEU A 333 -5.10 22.48 8.19
CA LEU A 333 -4.21 21.36 7.89
C LEU A 333 -4.99 20.10 7.54
N LEU A 334 -6.28 20.04 7.88
CA LEU A 334 -7.19 18.95 7.48
C LEU A 334 -8.25 19.47 6.51
N HIS A 335 -8.65 18.58 5.59
CA HIS A 335 -9.81 18.79 4.74
C HIS A 335 -11.08 18.91 5.63
N PRO A 336 -12.03 19.82 5.32
CA PRO A 336 -13.24 19.99 6.14
C PRO A 336 -14.02 18.69 6.37
N ASP A 337 -14.09 17.83 5.36
CA ASP A 337 -14.83 16.56 5.40
C ASP A 337 -13.97 15.37 5.85
N ALA A 338 -12.71 15.59 6.29
CA ALA A 338 -11.86 14.51 6.77
C ALA A 338 -12.39 13.94 8.09
N PRO A 339 -12.79 12.66 8.15
CA PRO A 339 -13.15 12.03 9.41
C PRO A 339 -11.90 11.87 10.29
N THR A 340 -12.06 12.11 11.59
CA THR A 340 -10.94 12.11 12.54
C THR A 340 -11.20 11.28 13.80
N SER A 341 -12.39 10.76 13.99
CA SER A 341 -12.71 9.86 15.12
C SER A 341 -13.06 8.46 14.62
N THR A 342 -12.61 7.45 15.36
CA THR A 342 -12.91 6.04 15.08
C THR A 342 -14.20 5.56 15.75
N GLU A 343 -14.94 6.44 16.42
CA GLU A 343 -16.19 6.10 17.13
C GLU A 343 -17.34 5.65 16.20
N SER A 344 -17.12 5.68 14.89
CA SER A 344 -18.12 5.26 13.87
C SER A 344 -17.86 3.86 13.28
N ARG A 345 -17.04 3.03 13.91
CA ARG A 345 -16.74 1.66 13.44
C ARG A 345 -17.50 0.59 14.19
#